data_74b9d334b916e686a426b47e3e950e01
#
_entry.id   74b9d334b916e686a426b47e3e950e01
#
_cell.length_a   1.000
_cell.length_b   1.000
_cell.length_c   1.000
_cell.angle_alpha   90.00
_cell.angle_beta   90.00
_cell.angle_gamma   90.00
#
_symmetry.space_group_name_H-M   'P 1'
#
loop_
_entity.id
_entity.type
_entity.pdbx_description
1 polymer ?
#
loop_
_entity_poly.entity_id
_entity_poly.type
_entity_poly.pdbx_seq_one_letter_code
_entity_poly.pdbx_strand_id
1 'polypeptide(L)'
;MYKYNFIALVVSILFVTTGNNTAYSMNKSINERTTITILQTADIHAQLDTHQELFVEDGKVNFRESGGLAVIKTLFDTERAANPGRTIIVDGGDLIQGSGYAAMSKGNVFPEIVKQMQYDLLLPGNWEVVYGKDIMMEVMNSYNTNVIAQNMRHEGSEEQLFPPYWIKEIDGIRIGFIGINDPDVPIRQAPSYSKGILFNGLDKSFEETIKKVKFEEEADFIILLAHIGLAKQVDLANNPISKYADYIFGNDTHERVRNPIEGKYAKVVEPGAFGSFVGKLTLHFEKGKLVDEHYELIEADPNRFPANEELQSIIEKKKNQYKEELEKVIGYTDE
;
A
#
# COMPACT_ATOMS: atom_id res chain seq x y z
N MET A 1 86.38 -23.96 -13.20
CA MET A 1 84.95 -24.19 -13.29
C MET A 1 84.38 -23.98 -11.89
N TYR A 2 84.06 -22.75 -11.51
CA TYR A 2 83.59 -22.42 -10.18
C TYR A 2 82.06 -22.29 -10.19
N LYS A 3 81.36 -23.06 -9.31
CA LYS A 3 79.93 -22.94 -9.04
C LYS A 3 79.72 -21.97 -7.89
N TYR A 4 78.99 -20.87 -8.12
CA TYR A 4 78.52 -20.01 -7.06
C TYR A 4 77.12 -20.45 -6.65
N ASN A 5 76.98 -20.80 -5.36
CA ASN A 5 75.67 -20.98 -4.73
C ASN A 5 75.15 -19.61 -4.22
N PHE A 6 74.01 -19.16 -4.74
CA PHE A 6 73.31 -18.02 -4.17
C PHE A 6 72.34 -18.54 -3.11
N ILE A 7 72.55 -18.16 -1.87
CA ILE A 7 71.57 -18.31 -0.77
C ILE A 7 70.69 -17.10 -0.79
N ALA A 8 69.38 -17.26 -1.11
CA ALA A 8 68.40 -16.25 -1.01
C ALA A 8 67.86 -16.21 0.42
N LEU A 9 68.08 -15.09 1.11
CA LEU A 9 67.56 -14.82 2.43
C LEU A 9 66.13 -14.26 2.26
N VAL A 10 65.10 -15.05 2.64
CA VAL A 10 63.69 -14.59 2.67
C VAL A 10 63.44 -13.89 4.01
N VAL A 11 63.35 -12.58 3.99
CA VAL A 11 62.88 -11.77 5.14
C VAL A 11 61.36 -11.69 5.09
N SER A 12 60.68 -12.43 5.99
CA SER A 12 59.23 -12.32 6.17
C SER A 12 58.95 -11.11 7.04
N ILE A 13 58.41 -10.06 6.42
CA ILE A 13 57.87 -8.90 7.14
C ILE A 13 56.42 -9.21 7.52
N LEU A 14 56.17 -9.45 8.81
CA LEU A 14 54.83 -9.52 9.37
C LEU A 14 54.22 -8.09 9.43
N PHE A 15 53.28 -7.79 8.53
CA PHE A 15 52.43 -6.62 8.70
C PHE A 15 51.33 -6.95 9.72
N VAL A 16 51.43 -6.45 10.93
CA VAL A 16 50.35 -6.40 11.89
C VAL A 16 49.48 -5.19 11.49
N THR A 17 48.41 -5.44 10.76
CA THR A 17 47.36 -4.42 10.55
C THR A 17 46.49 -4.37 11.80
N THR A 18 46.73 -3.40 12.66
CA THR A 18 45.75 -3.00 13.68
C THR A 18 44.57 -2.37 12.96
N GLY A 19 43.53 -3.19 12.71
CA GLY A 19 42.25 -2.70 12.20
C GLY A 19 41.58 -1.83 13.25
N ASN A 20 41.68 -0.51 13.14
CA ASN A 20 40.77 0.39 13.80
C ASN A 20 39.41 0.21 13.15
N ASN A 21 38.56 -0.63 13.75
CA ASN A 21 37.12 -0.60 13.51
C ASN A 21 36.57 0.71 14.10
N THR A 22 36.72 1.81 13.37
CA THR A 22 35.86 2.98 13.55
C THR A 22 34.50 2.56 13.01
N ALA A 23 33.61 2.14 13.91
CA ALA A 23 32.17 2.11 13.65
C ALA A 23 31.81 3.56 13.27
N TYR A 24 31.56 3.81 11.98
CA TYR A 24 30.89 5.01 11.53
C TYR A 24 29.46 4.92 12.05
N SER A 25 29.22 5.46 13.25
CA SER A 25 27.90 5.91 13.64
C SER A 25 27.51 6.97 12.62
N MET A 26 26.70 6.61 11.64
CA MET A 26 25.99 7.59 10.84
C MET A 26 25.14 8.38 11.83
N ASN A 27 25.57 9.60 12.17
CA ASN A 27 24.74 10.54 12.89
C ASN A 27 23.50 10.77 12.03
N LYS A 28 22.39 10.11 12.38
CA LYS A 28 21.08 10.31 11.79
C LYS A 28 20.74 11.79 11.97
N SER A 29 20.76 12.56 10.91
CA SER A 29 20.40 13.99 10.95
C SER A 29 18.87 14.07 11.10
N ILE A 30 18.43 14.08 12.35
CA ILE A 30 17.00 14.21 12.69
C ILE A 30 16.68 15.69 12.80
N ASN A 31 15.71 16.16 11.99
CA ASN A 31 15.20 17.52 12.10
C ASN A 31 14.55 17.77 13.47
N GLU A 32 14.60 19.00 13.97
CA GLU A 32 13.97 19.34 15.24
C GLU A 32 12.47 19.07 15.22
N ARG A 33 11.82 19.33 14.08
CA ARG A 33 10.40 19.03 13.85
C ARG A 33 10.21 18.47 12.45
N THR A 34 9.46 17.37 12.35
CA THR A 34 9.07 16.74 11.07
C THR A 34 7.60 16.37 11.12
N THR A 35 6.86 16.81 10.10
CA THR A 35 5.48 16.37 9.88
C THR A 35 5.46 15.43 8.69
N ILE A 36 4.88 14.24 8.85
CA ILE A 36 4.71 13.26 7.78
C ILE A 36 3.23 13.08 7.54
N THR A 37 2.80 13.15 6.28
CA THR A 37 1.43 12.89 5.84
C THR A 37 1.37 11.54 5.15
N ILE A 38 0.42 10.69 5.53
CA ILE A 38 0.18 9.40 4.89
C ILE A 38 -1.26 9.39 4.38
N LEU A 39 -1.43 9.19 3.08
CA LEU A 39 -2.73 9.11 2.41
C LEU A 39 -3.03 7.67 2.05
N GLN A 40 -4.26 7.23 2.28
CA GLN A 40 -4.74 5.88 1.98
C GLN A 40 -5.96 5.93 1.08
N THR A 41 -5.90 5.19 -0.05
CA THR A 41 -7.08 4.71 -0.77
C THR A 41 -7.20 3.19 -0.61
N ALA A 42 -8.38 2.66 -0.86
CA ALA A 42 -8.66 1.23 -0.87
C ALA A 42 -9.95 0.94 -1.63
N ASP A 43 -10.12 -0.29 -2.05
CA ASP A 43 -11.40 -0.79 -2.57
C ASP A 43 -11.96 0.11 -3.69
N ILE A 44 -11.07 0.56 -4.59
CA ILE A 44 -11.45 1.42 -5.72
C ILE A 44 -12.40 0.68 -6.67
N HIS A 45 -12.26 -0.64 -6.78
CA HIS A 45 -13.12 -1.51 -7.58
C HIS A 45 -13.35 -1.01 -9.01
N ALA A 46 -12.29 -0.53 -9.63
CA ALA A 46 -12.32 0.01 -10.99
C ALA A 46 -13.32 1.15 -11.21
N GLN A 47 -13.69 1.87 -10.15
CA GLN A 47 -14.48 3.10 -10.22
C GLN A 47 -13.55 4.25 -10.64
N LEU A 48 -13.45 4.47 -11.94
CA LEU A 48 -12.49 5.45 -12.50
C LEU A 48 -13.02 6.90 -12.48
N ASP A 49 -14.33 7.05 -12.64
CA ASP A 49 -15.00 8.34 -12.75
C ASP A 49 -15.68 8.75 -11.43
N THR A 50 -16.08 10.00 -11.33
CA THR A 50 -17.03 10.46 -10.28
C THR A 50 -18.32 9.67 -10.38
N HIS A 51 -18.99 9.49 -9.26
CA HIS A 51 -20.27 8.78 -9.17
C HIS A 51 -21.16 9.37 -8.09
N GLN A 52 -22.45 9.01 -8.14
CA GLN A 52 -23.39 9.40 -7.10
C GLN A 52 -23.14 8.58 -5.83
N GLU A 53 -22.63 9.23 -4.81
CA GLU A 53 -22.32 8.61 -3.52
C GLU A 53 -23.39 8.98 -2.49
N LEU A 54 -23.72 8.02 -1.62
CA LEU A 54 -24.69 8.17 -0.56
C LEU A 54 -24.06 8.80 0.69
N PHE A 55 -24.69 9.86 1.20
CA PHE A 55 -24.34 10.49 2.47
C PHE A 55 -25.54 10.50 3.40
N VAL A 56 -25.29 10.33 4.70
CA VAL A 56 -26.31 10.52 5.75
C VAL A 56 -25.90 11.73 6.58
N GLU A 57 -26.66 12.83 6.45
CA GLU A 57 -26.42 14.08 7.15
C GLU A 57 -27.70 14.49 7.88
N ASP A 58 -27.59 14.77 9.17
CA ASP A 58 -28.75 15.10 10.03
C ASP A 58 -29.90 14.08 9.94
N GLY A 59 -29.58 12.81 9.78
CA GLY A 59 -30.54 11.71 9.62
C GLY A 59 -31.25 11.65 8.26
N LYS A 60 -30.82 12.44 7.28
CA LYS A 60 -31.34 12.44 5.92
C LYS A 60 -30.33 11.82 4.95
N VAL A 61 -30.87 11.05 4.00
CA VAL A 61 -30.07 10.48 2.91
C VAL A 61 -29.96 11.55 1.81
N ASN A 62 -28.74 11.84 1.41
CA ASN A 62 -28.41 12.72 0.29
C ASN A 62 -27.49 11.96 -0.68
N PHE A 63 -27.63 12.26 -1.97
CA PHE A 63 -26.70 11.78 -2.99
C PHE A 63 -25.99 13.00 -3.58
N ARG A 64 -24.67 12.88 -3.76
CA ARG A 64 -23.87 13.88 -4.46
C ARG A 64 -22.70 13.22 -5.18
N GLU A 65 -22.19 13.89 -6.18
CA GLU A 65 -20.99 13.41 -6.88
C GLU A 65 -19.78 13.39 -5.95
N SER A 66 -19.07 12.27 -5.96
CA SER A 66 -17.83 12.06 -5.22
C SER A 66 -16.95 11.07 -5.96
N GLY A 67 -15.69 10.97 -5.56
CA GLY A 67 -14.75 10.00 -6.12
C GLY A 67 -14.17 10.41 -7.46
N GLY A 68 -13.73 9.39 -8.21
CA GLY A 68 -13.01 9.55 -9.46
C GLY A 68 -11.51 9.71 -9.30
N LEU A 69 -10.72 8.88 -9.99
CA LEU A 69 -9.26 8.86 -9.82
C LEU A 69 -8.60 10.19 -10.22
N ALA A 70 -9.15 10.89 -11.20
CA ALA A 70 -8.65 12.21 -11.59
C ALA A 70 -8.88 13.29 -10.50
N VAL A 71 -9.96 13.18 -9.73
CA VAL A 71 -10.26 14.03 -8.55
C VAL A 71 -9.29 13.69 -7.42
N ILE A 72 -9.12 12.40 -7.12
CA ILE A 72 -8.17 11.90 -6.11
C ILE A 72 -6.73 12.33 -6.45
N LYS A 73 -6.36 12.32 -7.74
CA LYS A 73 -5.03 12.78 -8.16
C LYS A 73 -4.78 14.24 -7.78
N THR A 74 -5.77 15.12 -7.99
CA THR A 74 -5.68 16.52 -7.58
C THR A 74 -5.56 16.67 -6.05
N LEU A 75 -6.31 15.86 -5.29
CA LEU A 75 -6.16 15.80 -3.82
C LEU A 75 -4.73 15.37 -3.44
N PHE A 76 -4.21 14.30 -4.04
CA PHE A 76 -2.84 13.83 -3.79
C PHE A 76 -1.79 14.90 -4.10
N ASP A 77 -1.92 15.58 -5.23
CA ASP A 77 -1.00 16.65 -5.62
C ASP A 77 -1.07 17.84 -4.66
N THR A 78 -2.27 18.18 -4.19
CA THR A 78 -2.48 19.25 -3.18
C THR A 78 -1.77 18.91 -1.88
N GLU A 79 -1.92 17.69 -1.37
CA GLU A 79 -1.28 17.26 -0.12
C GLU A 79 0.26 17.15 -0.27
N ARG A 80 0.75 16.67 -1.42
CA ARG A 80 2.18 16.67 -1.72
C ARG A 80 2.75 18.08 -1.80
N ALA A 81 2.03 19.02 -2.40
CA ALA A 81 2.45 20.42 -2.47
C ALA A 81 2.45 21.09 -1.09
N ALA A 82 1.51 20.74 -0.23
CA ALA A 82 1.43 21.25 1.14
C ALA A 82 2.58 20.72 2.04
N ASN A 83 3.06 19.48 1.78
CA ASN A 83 4.12 18.86 2.57
C ASN A 83 5.17 18.18 1.66
N PRO A 84 6.00 18.97 0.94
CA PRO A 84 6.92 18.46 -0.08
C PRO A 84 7.94 17.47 0.47
N GLY A 85 8.02 16.29 -0.18
CA GLY A 85 8.95 15.21 0.19
C GLY A 85 8.58 14.45 1.46
N ARG A 86 7.46 14.79 2.11
CA ARG A 86 7.01 14.19 3.37
C ARG A 86 5.59 13.61 3.30
N THR A 87 5.11 13.35 2.10
CA THR A 87 3.81 12.70 1.85
C THR A 87 4.06 11.31 1.29
N ILE A 88 3.43 10.31 1.91
CA ILE A 88 3.41 8.91 1.47
C ILE A 88 1.99 8.59 1.01
N ILE A 89 1.81 7.95 -0.14
CA ILE A 89 0.51 7.58 -0.66
C ILE A 89 0.46 6.08 -0.86
N VAL A 90 -0.51 5.43 -0.23
CA VAL A 90 -0.68 3.98 -0.25
C VAL A 90 -2.07 3.59 -0.77
N ASP A 91 -2.17 2.42 -1.39
CA ASP A 91 -3.44 1.80 -1.74
C ASP A 91 -3.56 0.42 -1.08
N GLY A 92 -4.73 0.14 -0.52
CA GLY A 92 -5.01 -1.05 0.27
C GLY A 92 -5.52 -2.25 -0.51
N GLY A 93 -5.56 -2.20 -1.84
CA GLY A 93 -6.00 -3.29 -2.68
C GLY A 93 -7.45 -3.20 -3.17
N ASP A 94 -7.86 -4.20 -3.91
CA ASP A 94 -9.13 -4.26 -4.64
C ASP A 94 -9.28 -3.09 -5.63
N LEU A 95 -8.23 -2.89 -6.41
CA LEU A 95 -8.16 -1.82 -7.39
C LEU A 95 -8.76 -2.21 -8.74
N ILE A 96 -8.46 -3.43 -9.23
CA ILE A 96 -8.58 -3.79 -10.66
C ILE A 96 -9.88 -4.49 -11.05
N GLN A 97 -10.83 -4.68 -10.15
CA GLN A 97 -12.07 -5.41 -10.41
C GLN A 97 -13.29 -4.57 -10.02
N GLY A 98 -14.35 -4.55 -10.80
CA GLY A 98 -15.65 -3.92 -10.49
C GLY A 98 -16.30 -3.21 -11.68
N SER A 99 -15.60 -3.01 -12.80
CA SER A 99 -16.18 -2.40 -14.00
C SER A 99 -16.02 -3.27 -15.25
N GLY A 100 -16.81 -2.96 -16.28
CA GLY A 100 -16.76 -3.65 -17.56
C GLY A 100 -15.40 -3.57 -18.24
N TYR A 101 -14.76 -2.38 -18.22
CA TYR A 101 -13.41 -2.22 -18.83
C TYR A 101 -12.34 -2.98 -18.05
N ALA A 102 -12.47 -3.08 -16.73
CA ALA A 102 -11.57 -3.89 -15.92
C ALA A 102 -11.70 -5.38 -16.27
N ALA A 103 -12.93 -5.87 -16.37
CA ALA A 103 -13.21 -7.26 -16.73
C ALA A 103 -12.70 -7.61 -18.15
N MET A 104 -12.98 -6.76 -19.14
CA MET A 104 -12.59 -6.99 -20.54
C MET A 104 -11.08 -6.88 -20.73
N SER A 105 -10.42 -5.98 -20.04
CA SER A 105 -8.96 -5.82 -20.07
C SER A 105 -8.22 -6.76 -19.13
N LYS A 106 -8.92 -7.48 -18.25
CA LYS A 106 -8.34 -8.24 -17.14
C LYS A 106 -7.38 -7.39 -16.29
N GLY A 107 -7.78 -6.15 -15.98
CA GLY A 107 -6.99 -5.21 -15.23
C GLY A 107 -5.95 -4.41 -16.03
N ASN A 108 -5.73 -4.69 -17.31
CA ASN A 108 -4.71 -4.01 -18.13
C ASN A 108 -5.02 -2.54 -18.46
N VAL A 109 -6.17 -2.01 -18.08
CA VAL A 109 -6.43 -0.55 -18.13
C VAL A 109 -5.63 0.22 -17.07
N PHE A 110 -5.28 -0.42 -15.94
CA PHE A 110 -4.73 0.24 -14.75
C PHE A 110 -3.27 0.66 -14.81
N PRO A 111 -2.32 -0.03 -15.45
CA PRO A 111 -0.89 0.29 -15.35
C PRO A 111 -0.55 1.76 -15.60
N GLU A 112 -1.10 2.35 -16.66
CA GLU A 112 -0.86 3.76 -17.00
C GLU A 112 -1.54 4.71 -16.00
N ILE A 113 -2.73 4.37 -15.53
CA ILE A 113 -3.50 5.12 -14.53
C ILE A 113 -2.76 5.11 -13.20
N VAL A 114 -2.36 3.94 -12.69
CA VAL A 114 -1.63 3.78 -11.41
C VAL A 114 -0.29 4.52 -11.45
N LYS A 115 0.43 4.44 -12.57
CA LYS A 115 1.67 5.20 -12.76
C LYS A 115 1.43 6.70 -12.64
N GLN A 116 0.35 7.21 -13.22
CA GLN A 116 0.01 8.64 -13.15
C GLN A 116 -0.48 9.06 -11.76
N MET A 117 -1.15 8.17 -11.01
CA MET A 117 -1.54 8.40 -9.62
C MET A 117 -0.32 8.56 -8.69
N GLN A 118 0.82 7.96 -9.04
CA GLN A 118 2.07 8.04 -8.28
C GLN A 118 1.93 7.51 -6.84
N TYR A 119 1.31 6.36 -6.67
CA TYR A 119 1.36 5.67 -5.39
C TYR A 119 2.79 5.31 -5.00
N ASP A 120 3.11 5.41 -3.72
CA ASP A 120 4.39 4.97 -3.16
C ASP A 120 4.38 3.47 -2.84
N LEU A 121 3.21 2.94 -2.47
CA LEU A 121 3.04 1.56 -2.03
C LEU A 121 1.64 1.05 -2.35
N LEU A 122 1.55 -0.23 -2.73
CA LEU A 122 0.30 -0.94 -2.98
C LEU A 122 0.30 -2.28 -2.21
N LEU A 123 -0.89 -2.71 -1.81
CA LEU A 123 -1.19 -4.06 -1.34
C LEU A 123 -2.14 -4.72 -2.35
N PRO A 124 -1.96 -5.98 -2.76
CA PRO A 124 -3.01 -6.70 -3.46
C PRO A 124 -4.18 -7.01 -2.52
N GLY A 125 -5.42 -6.74 -2.95
CA GLY A 125 -6.64 -7.19 -2.27
C GLY A 125 -7.06 -8.60 -2.68
N ASN A 126 -8.25 -9.01 -2.27
CA ASN A 126 -8.77 -10.34 -2.62
C ASN A 126 -9.27 -10.42 -4.08
N TRP A 127 -9.58 -9.30 -4.74
CA TRP A 127 -9.99 -9.28 -6.14
C TRP A 127 -8.85 -9.17 -7.14
N GLU A 128 -7.63 -8.86 -6.73
CA GLU A 128 -6.48 -8.88 -7.62
C GLU A 128 -6.21 -10.26 -8.22
N VAL A 129 -6.64 -11.34 -7.54
CA VAL A 129 -6.46 -12.71 -8.05
C VAL A 129 -7.55 -13.15 -9.04
N VAL A 130 -8.60 -12.35 -9.29
CA VAL A 130 -9.78 -12.74 -10.09
C VAL A 130 -9.43 -13.23 -11.50
N TYR A 131 -8.38 -12.71 -12.09
CA TYR A 131 -7.89 -13.08 -13.43
C TYR A 131 -6.77 -14.13 -13.39
N GLY A 132 -6.48 -14.70 -12.22
CA GLY A 132 -5.43 -15.69 -11.97
C GLY A 132 -4.07 -15.06 -11.64
N LYS A 133 -3.21 -15.87 -11.00
CA LYS A 133 -1.89 -15.46 -10.49
C LYS A 133 -1.02 -14.75 -11.52
N ASP A 134 -0.92 -15.33 -12.71
CA ASP A 134 0.02 -14.82 -13.72
C ASP A 134 -0.37 -13.42 -14.21
N ILE A 135 -1.68 -13.18 -14.41
CA ILE A 135 -2.19 -11.85 -14.79
C ILE A 135 -2.03 -10.86 -13.62
N MET A 136 -2.34 -11.26 -12.39
CA MET A 136 -2.10 -10.43 -11.21
C MET A 136 -0.63 -9.98 -11.16
N MET A 137 0.32 -10.91 -11.28
CA MET A 137 1.74 -10.60 -11.24
C MET A 137 2.18 -9.69 -12.40
N GLU A 138 1.68 -9.91 -13.61
CA GLU A 138 1.94 -9.06 -14.78
C GLU A 138 1.45 -7.63 -14.54
N VAL A 139 0.19 -7.46 -14.14
CA VAL A 139 -0.43 -6.16 -13.91
C VAL A 139 0.28 -5.41 -12.78
N MET A 140 0.50 -6.05 -11.63
CA MET A 140 1.14 -5.40 -10.48
C MET A 140 2.60 -5.03 -10.74
N ASN A 141 3.36 -5.88 -11.42
CA ASN A 141 4.75 -5.56 -11.82
C ASN A 141 4.81 -4.39 -12.81
N SER A 142 3.75 -4.17 -13.59
CA SER A 142 3.69 -3.07 -14.57
C SER A 142 3.41 -1.70 -13.94
N TYR A 143 2.99 -1.64 -12.66
CA TYR A 143 2.73 -0.38 -11.95
C TYR A 143 3.99 0.44 -11.68
N ASN A 144 5.16 -0.21 -11.67
CA ASN A 144 6.46 0.44 -11.40
C ASN A 144 6.48 1.18 -10.05
N THR A 145 5.85 0.58 -9.05
CA THR A 145 5.82 1.04 -7.66
C THR A 145 6.05 -0.13 -6.70
N ASN A 146 6.18 0.15 -5.40
CA ASN A 146 6.34 -0.90 -4.41
C ASN A 146 5.01 -1.64 -4.21
N VAL A 147 5.06 -2.97 -4.20
CA VAL A 147 3.95 -3.85 -3.84
C VAL A 147 4.42 -4.76 -2.72
N ILE A 148 3.63 -4.87 -1.64
CA ILE A 148 3.98 -5.72 -0.50
C ILE A 148 2.84 -6.68 -0.16
N ALA A 149 3.18 -7.91 0.23
CA ALA A 149 2.24 -8.87 0.85
C ALA A 149 3.05 -9.91 1.63
N GLN A 150 3.02 -9.86 2.95
CA GLN A 150 3.78 -10.75 3.81
C GLN A 150 3.32 -12.21 3.72
N ASN A 151 2.02 -12.41 3.51
CA ASN A 151 1.39 -13.72 3.62
C ASN A 151 1.00 -14.37 2.29
N MET A 152 1.43 -13.81 1.15
CA MET A 152 1.21 -14.39 -0.18
C MET A 152 2.47 -15.10 -0.69
N ARG A 153 2.37 -16.41 -0.96
CA ARG A 153 3.49 -17.25 -1.40
C ARG A 153 3.13 -18.03 -2.66
N HIS A 154 4.14 -18.51 -3.36
CA HIS A 154 3.94 -19.52 -4.39
C HIS A 154 3.44 -20.82 -3.74
N GLU A 155 2.34 -21.37 -4.24
CA GLU A 155 1.83 -22.66 -3.76
C GLU A 155 2.90 -23.75 -3.87
N GLY A 156 3.08 -24.50 -2.78
CA GLY A 156 4.12 -25.54 -2.69
C GLY A 156 5.54 -25.03 -2.50
N SER A 157 5.74 -23.75 -2.19
CA SER A 157 7.04 -23.13 -1.94
C SER A 157 6.98 -22.18 -0.75
N GLU A 158 8.14 -21.90 -0.14
CA GLU A 158 8.29 -20.83 0.86
C GLU A 158 8.58 -19.46 0.22
N GLU A 159 8.70 -19.41 -1.10
CA GLU A 159 8.99 -18.18 -1.83
C GLU A 159 7.79 -17.22 -1.82
N GLN A 160 8.03 -15.99 -1.41
CA GLN A 160 7.01 -14.94 -1.38
C GLN A 160 6.74 -14.39 -2.78
N LEU A 161 5.47 -14.07 -3.08
CA LEU A 161 5.08 -13.40 -4.32
C LEU A 161 5.53 -11.93 -4.34
N PHE A 162 5.52 -11.28 -3.18
CA PHE A 162 5.88 -9.89 -3.00
C PHE A 162 6.76 -9.71 -1.76
N PRO A 163 7.57 -8.64 -1.66
CA PRO A 163 8.24 -8.28 -0.43
C PRO A 163 7.26 -8.22 0.74
N PRO A 164 7.63 -8.69 1.95
CA PRO A 164 6.72 -8.74 3.09
C PRO A 164 6.43 -7.37 3.70
N TYR A 165 7.35 -6.41 3.54
CA TYR A 165 7.28 -5.08 4.11
C TYR A 165 8.04 -4.07 3.25
N TRP A 166 7.81 -2.79 3.52
CA TRP A 166 8.51 -1.66 2.95
C TRP A 166 8.83 -0.62 4.00
N ILE A 167 10.01 0.00 3.91
CA ILE A 167 10.45 1.07 4.80
C ILE A 167 10.60 2.35 4.00
N LYS A 168 9.99 3.44 4.48
CA LYS A 168 10.21 4.79 3.98
C LYS A 168 10.91 5.63 5.02
N GLU A 169 12.07 6.17 4.67
CA GLU A 169 12.78 7.13 5.51
C GLU A 169 12.50 8.55 5.03
N ILE A 170 12.09 9.43 5.96
CA ILE A 170 11.82 10.85 5.74
C ILE A 170 12.46 11.64 6.89
N ASP A 171 13.42 12.51 6.60
CA ASP A 171 14.11 13.34 7.59
C ASP A 171 14.67 12.54 8.79
N GLY A 172 15.12 11.31 8.51
CA GLY A 172 15.64 10.42 9.54
C GLY A 172 14.56 9.65 10.33
N ILE A 173 13.26 9.83 10.06
CA ILE A 173 12.17 9.04 10.61
C ILE A 173 11.90 7.86 9.67
N ARG A 174 11.82 6.66 10.21
CA ARG A 174 11.58 5.41 9.45
C ARG A 174 10.16 4.92 9.69
N ILE A 175 9.34 4.98 8.65
CA ILE A 175 7.97 4.45 8.66
C ILE A 175 7.99 3.06 8.01
N GLY A 176 7.60 2.03 8.76
CA GLY A 176 7.47 0.66 8.29
C GLY A 176 6.05 0.32 7.88
N PHE A 177 5.90 -0.32 6.72
CA PHE A 177 4.62 -0.87 6.24
C PHE A 177 4.76 -2.38 6.08
N ILE A 178 3.77 -3.14 6.58
CA ILE A 178 3.71 -4.60 6.44
C ILE A 178 2.36 -4.94 5.80
N GLY A 179 2.37 -5.64 4.67
CA GLY A 179 1.17 -5.98 3.91
C GLY A 179 0.55 -7.31 4.33
N ILE A 180 -0.77 -7.35 4.47
CA ILE A 180 -1.52 -8.58 4.80
C ILE A 180 -2.75 -8.65 3.91
N ASN A 181 -2.86 -9.72 3.12
CA ASN A 181 -4.09 -10.08 2.41
C ASN A 181 -4.89 -11.12 3.22
N ASP A 182 -6.20 -11.22 2.97
CA ASP A 182 -7.07 -12.17 3.67
C ASP A 182 -6.63 -13.63 3.42
N PRO A 183 -6.27 -14.39 4.45
CA PRO A 183 -5.95 -15.80 4.30
C PRO A 183 -7.14 -16.65 3.82
N ASP A 184 -8.36 -16.16 3.94
CA ASP A 184 -9.58 -16.85 3.53
C ASP A 184 -9.95 -16.64 2.05
N VAL A 185 -9.15 -15.90 1.26
CA VAL A 185 -9.38 -15.69 -0.19
C VAL A 185 -9.72 -16.99 -0.94
N PRO A 186 -9.02 -18.13 -0.74
CA PRO A 186 -9.32 -19.37 -1.47
C PRO A 186 -10.68 -19.99 -1.16
N ILE A 187 -11.31 -19.62 -0.03
CA ILE A 187 -12.64 -20.13 0.37
C ILE A 187 -13.74 -19.08 0.22
N ARG A 188 -13.39 -17.78 0.19
CA ARG A 188 -14.32 -16.67 -0.04
C ARG A 188 -14.69 -16.50 -1.52
N GLN A 189 -13.81 -16.96 -2.42
CA GLN A 189 -13.94 -16.81 -3.87
C GLN A 189 -13.86 -18.17 -4.56
N ALA A 190 -14.04 -18.19 -5.89
CA ALA A 190 -13.83 -19.40 -6.67
C ALA A 190 -12.37 -19.86 -6.52
N PRO A 191 -12.10 -21.12 -6.10
CA PRO A 191 -10.73 -21.59 -5.86
C PRO A 191 -9.81 -21.50 -7.08
N SER A 192 -10.38 -21.42 -8.29
CA SER A 192 -9.61 -21.23 -9.53
C SER A 192 -8.93 -19.85 -9.61
N TYR A 193 -9.45 -18.83 -8.94
CA TYR A 193 -8.91 -17.48 -8.99
C TYR A 193 -7.54 -17.38 -8.31
N SER A 194 -7.42 -18.00 -7.14
CA SER A 194 -6.20 -17.99 -6.33
C SER A 194 -5.30 -19.22 -6.55
N LYS A 195 -5.59 -20.06 -7.58
CA LYS A 195 -4.78 -21.24 -7.88
C LYS A 195 -3.29 -20.85 -8.08
N GLY A 196 -2.41 -21.58 -7.41
CA GLY A 196 -0.95 -21.33 -7.44
C GLY A 196 -0.48 -20.29 -6.43
N ILE A 197 -1.39 -19.80 -5.57
CA ILE A 197 -1.08 -18.88 -4.47
C ILE A 197 -1.45 -19.54 -3.15
N LEU A 198 -0.52 -19.52 -2.20
CA LEU A 198 -0.75 -19.86 -0.80
C LEU A 198 -0.92 -18.55 0.00
N PHE A 199 -2.03 -18.45 0.73
CA PHE A 199 -2.27 -17.36 1.68
C PHE A 199 -2.06 -17.90 3.09
N ASN A 200 -0.98 -17.49 3.75
CA ASN A 200 -0.71 -17.87 5.13
C ASN A 200 -1.61 -17.08 6.09
N GLY A 201 -1.94 -17.69 7.22
CA GLY A 201 -2.57 -16.98 8.33
C GLY A 201 -1.60 -16.04 9.05
N LEU A 202 -2.12 -15.34 10.08
CA LEU A 202 -1.31 -14.52 10.99
C LEU A 202 -0.56 -15.45 11.95
N ASP A 203 0.52 -16.01 11.47
CA ASP A 203 1.34 -17.02 12.13
C ASP A 203 2.65 -16.44 12.73
N LYS A 204 3.52 -17.34 13.14
CA LYS A 204 4.83 -16.97 13.67
C LYS A 204 5.68 -16.17 12.67
N SER A 205 5.58 -16.44 11.37
CA SER A 205 6.35 -15.72 10.35
C SER A 205 5.90 -14.25 10.24
N PHE A 206 4.62 -13.99 10.45
CA PHE A 206 4.08 -12.63 10.54
C PHE A 206 4.63 -11.88 11.78
N GLU A 207 4.62 -12.54 12.95
CA GLU A 207 5.19 -11.96 14.18
C GLU A 207 6.70 -11.66 14.02
N GLU A 208 7.45 -12.55 13.38
CA GLU A 208 8.88 -12.37 13.08
C GLU A 208 9.09 -11.18 12.13
N THR A 209 8.22 -10.99 11.14
CA THR A 209 8.27 -9.83 10.24
C THR A 209 8.07 -8.51 11.00
N ILE A 210 7.07 -8.43 11.89
CA ILE A 210 6.86 -7.22 12.71
C ILE A 210 8.09 -6.93 13.58
N LYS A 211 8.65 -7.96 14.23
CA LYS A 211 9.87 -7.81 15.05
C LYS A 211 11.06 -7.35 14.22
N LYS A 212 11.23 -7.90 13.02
CA LYS A 212 12.29 -7.49 12.10
C LYS A 212 12.15 -6.02 11.74
N VAL A 213 10.96 -5.58 11.33
CA VAL A 213 10.69 -4.18 10.99
C VAL A 213 10.95 -3.26 12.19
N LYS A 214 10.58 -3.68 13.41
CA LYS A 214 10.81 -2.87 14.61
C LYS A 214 12.25 -2.79 15.03
N PHE A 215 12.99 -3.91 15.07
CA PHE A 215 14.28 -4.01 15.74
C PHE A 215 15.48 -4.09 14.80
N GLU A 216 15.34 -4.66 13.60
CA GLU A 216 16.42 -4.75 12.62
C GLU A 216 16.37 -3.60 11.63
N GLU A 217 15.16 -3.25 11.15
CA GLU A 217 14.93 -2.08 10.29
C GLU A 217 14.78 -0.78 11.10
N GLU A 218 14.73 -0.85 12.43
CA GLU A 218 14.63 0.29 13.35
C GLU A 218 13.49 1.26 13.00
N ALA A 219 12.31 0.73 12.63
CA ALA A 219 11.15 1.55 12.30
C ALA A 219 10.67 2.34 13.54
N ASP A 220 10.54 3.65 13.37
CA ASP A 220 10.03 4.56 14.39
C ASP A 220 8.51 4.44 14.53
N PHE A 221 7.80 4.17 13.40
CA PHE A 221 6.35 4.00 13.33
C PHE A 221 6.00 2.85 12.37
N ILE A 222 5.03 2.01 12.73
CA ILE A 222 4.68 0.80 11.96
C ILE A 222 3.19 0.79 11.63
N ILE A 223 2.87 0.65 10.35
CA ILE A 223 1.53 0.50 9.81
C ILE A 223 1.36 -0.89 9.22
N LEU A 224 0.33 -1.61 9.67
CA LEU A 224 -0.13 -2.82 8.99
C LEU A 224 -1.15 -2.40 7.92
N LEU A 225 -0.82 -2.62 6.66
CA LEU A 225 -1.74 -2.42 5.55
C LEU A 225 -2.48 -3.75 5.36
N ALA A 226 -3.78 -3.79 5.73
CA ALA A 226 -4.47 -5.05 6.00
C ALA A 226 -5.81 -5.19 5.26
N HIS A 227 -5.81 -5.98 4.18
CA HIS A 227 -7.00 -6.27 3.38
C HIS A 227 -7.70 -7.55 3.89
N ILE A 228 -8.29 -7.47 5.09
CA ILE A 228 -8.85 -8.63 5.83
C ILE A 228 -10.25 -8.40 6.42
N GLY A 229 -10.81 -7.21 6.20
CA GLY A 229 -12.11 -6.80 6.73
C GLY A 229 -12.07 -6.30 8.18
N LEU A 230 -12.95 -5.34 8.50
CA LEU A 230 -12.94 -4.57 9.73
C LEU A 230 -12.94 -5.43 11.00
N ALA A 231 -13.75 -6.49 11.06
CA ALA A 231 -13.82 -7.37 12.24
C ALA A 231 -12.45 -8.02 12.54
N LYS A 232 -11.80 -8.60 11.51
CA LYS A 232 -10.46 -9.21 11.66
C LYS A 232 -9.38 -8.15 11.97
N GLN A 233 -9.52 -6.92 11.47
CA GLN A 233 -8.61 -5.81 11.77
C GLN A 233 -8.70 -5.40 13.23
N VAL A 234 -9.92 -5.31 13.80
CA VAL A 234 -10.14 -5.01 15.22
C VAL A 234 -9.61 -6.14 16.10
N ASP A 235 -9.82 -7.40 15.70
CA ASP A 235 -9.24 -8.55 16.40
C ASP A 235 -7.70 -8.49 16.37
N LEU A 236 -7.11 -8.16 15.22
CA LEU A 236 -5.67 -8.00 15.07
C LEU A 236 -5.13 -6.85 15.94
N ALA A 237 -5.83 -5.70 16.01
CA ALA A 237 -5.45 -4.57 16.86
C ALA A 237 -5.42 -4.91 18.35
N ASN A 238 -6.18 -5.93 18.77
CA ASN A 238 -6.23 -6.43 20.14
C ASN A 238 -5.31 -7.65 20.39
N ASN A 239 -4.71 -8.21 19.33
CA ASN A 239 -3.85 -9.38 19.43
C ASN A 239 -2.40 -8.98 19.80
N PRO A 240 -1.75 -9.70 20.75
CA PRO A 240 -0.35 -9.44 21.13
C PRO A 240 0.65 -9.46 19.97
N ILE A 241 0.32 -10.10 18.84
CA ILE A 241 1.14 -10.12 17.63
C ILE A 241 1.37 -8.71 17.09
N SER A 242 0.41 -7.79 17.28
CA SER A 242 0.45 -6.40 16.80
C SER A 242 1.09 -5.42 17.78
N LYS A 243 1.71 -5.90 18.87
CA LYS A 243 2.18 -5.02 19.97
C LYS A 243 3.24 -3.96 19.56
N TYR A 244 3.81 -4.07 18.39
CA TYR A 244 4.77 -3.11 17.84
C TYR A 244 4.20 -2.31 16.65
N ALA A 245 2.96 -2.60 16.24
CA ALA A 245 2.26 -1.79 15.25
C ALA A 245 1.57 -0.61 15.93
N ASP A 246 1.53 0.52 15.24
CA ASP A 246 0.88 1.74 15.70
C ASP A 246 -0.52 1.88 15.07
N TYR A 247 -0.64 1.56 13.77
CA TYR A 247 -1.89 1.61 13.02
C TYR A 247 -2.12 0.36 12.19
N ILE A 248 -3.39 0.06 11.97
CA ILE A 248 -3.88 -0.85 10.94
C ILE A 248 -4.67 -0.02 9.94
N PHE A 249 -4.13 0.13 8.74
CA PHE A 249 -4.83 0.67 7.60
C PHE A 249 -5.64 -0.45 6.96
N GLY A 250 -6.92 -0.49 7.33
CA GLY A 250 -7.86 -1.53 6.98
C GLY A 250 -8.50 -1.33 5.61
N ASN A 251 -9.05 -2.41 5.07
CA ASN A 251 -9.70 -2.50 3.76
C ASN A 251 -10.62 -3.73 3.73
N ASP A 252 -11.35 -3.97 2.62
CA ASP A 252 -12.21 -5.14 2.32
C ASP A 252 -13.67 -4.98 2.75
N THR A 253 -13.99 -4.24 3.82
CA THR A 253 -15.40 -4.05 4.25
C THR A 253 -16.05 -2.76 3.78
N HIS A 254 -15.30 -1.89 3.10
CA HIS A 254 -15.77 -0.60 2.56
C HIS A 254 -16.27 0.37 3.63
N GLU A 255 -15.86 0.19 4.88
CA GLU A 255 -16.33 1.02 5.99
C GLU A 255 -15.65 2.40 6.00
N ARG A 256 -16.42 3.44 6.31
CA ARG A 256 -15.94 4.81 6.46
C ARG A 256 -15.62 5.09 7.91
N VAL A 257 -14.44 4.64 8.36
CA VAL A 257 -13.99 4.83 9.73
C VAL A 257 -13.47 6.26 9.90
N ARG A 258 -14.34 7.16 10.34
CA ARG A 258 -14.02 8.60 10.50
C ARG A 258 -13.14 8.90 11.70
N ASN A 259 -13.28 8.11 12.75
CA ASN A 259 -12.46 8.20 13.95
C ASN A 259 -11.76 6.87 14.14
N PRO A 260 -10.44 6.84 14.40
CA PRO A 260 -9.73 5.60 14.64
C PRO A 260 -10.40 4.75 15.72
N ILE A 261 -10.55 3.45 15.45
CA ILE A 261 -11.02 2.50 16.45
C ILE A 261 -9.82 2.11 17.31
N GLU A 262 -9.89 2.41 18.60
CA GLU A 262 -8.83 2.12 19.55
C GLU A 262 -8.77 0.61 19.84
N GLY A 263 -7.68 -0.04 19.45
CA GLY A 263 -7.33 -1.39 19.88
C GLY A 263 -6.38 -1.36 21.07
N LYS A 264 -6.08 -2.54 21.62
CA LYS A 264 -5.13 -2.66 22.73
C LYS A 264 -3.69 -2.31 22.32
N TYR A 265 -3.33 -2.57 21.07
CA TYR A 265 -1.96 -2.42 20.57
C TYR A 265 -1.87 -1.46 19.39
N ALA A 266 -2.87 -1.38 18.55
CA ALA A 266 -2.89 -0.52 17.36
C ALA A 266 -4.26 0.12 17.17
N LYS A 267 -4.30 1.23 16.43
CA LYS A 267 -5.53 1.89 16.00
C LYS A 267 -5.95 1.38 14.62
N VAL A 268 -7.26 1.23 14.39
CA VAL A 268 -7.80 0.76 13.11
C VAL A 268 -8.49 1.90 12.39
N VAL A 269 -8.20 2.07 11.11
CA VAL A 269 -8.87 3.00 10.20
C VAL A 269 -9.18 2.31 8.87
N GLU A 270 -10.25 2.73 8.19
CA GLU A 270 -10.63 2.25 6.87
C GLU A 270 -11.24 3.41 6.07
N PRO A 271 -10.81 3.68 4.82
CA PRO A 271 -11.18 4.90 4.11
C PRO A 271 -12.51 4.80 3.34
N GLY A 272 -13.22 3.67 3.41
CA GLY A 272 -14.37 3.40 2.54
C GLY A 272 -13.94 2.81 1.20
N ALA A 273 -14.80 2.92 0.19
CA ALA A 273 -14.58 2.32 -1.13
C ALA A 273 -14.86 3.28 -2.27
N PHE A 274 -14.66 2.79 -3.51
CA PHE A 274 -14.96 3.46 -4.79
C PHE A 274 -14.28 4.81 -4.98
N GLY A 275 -13.24 5.09 -4.15
CA GLY A 275 -12.53 6.36 -4.18
C GLY A 275 -13.34 7.55 -3.69
N SER A 276 -14.45 7.34 -2.97
CA SER A 276 -15.27 8.43 -2.41
C SER A 276 -14.55 9.21 -1.32
N PHE A 277 -13.59 8.58 -0.65
CA PHE A 277 -12.78 9.17 0.42
C PHE A 277 -11.32 8.78 0.30
N VAL A 278 -10.48 9.61 0.88
CA VAL A 278 -9.06 9.35 1.13
C VAL A 278 -8.81 9.45 2.63
N GLY A 279 -8.28 8.41 3.24
CA GLY A 279 -7.80 8.46 4.61
C GLY A 279 -6.53 9.28 4.69
N LYS A 280 -6.42 10.20 5.65
CA LYS A 280 -5.22 11.02 5.88
C LYS A 280 -4.78 10.89 7.32
N LEU A 281 -3.60 10.34 7.53
CA LEU A 281 -2.90 10.31 8.81
C LEU A 281 -1.76 11.33 8.77
N THR A 282 -1.78 12.26 9.70
CA THR A 282 -0.71 13.25 9.90
C THR A 282 0.04 12.92 11.19
N LEU A 283 1.35 12.75 11.08
CA LEU A 283 2.24 12.42 12.19
C LEU A 283 3.19 13.59 12.46
N HIS A 284 3.26 14.04 13.71
CA HIS A 284 4.17 15.10 14.13
C HIS A 284 5.28 14.51 15.01
N PHE A 285 6.51 14.69 14.56
CA PHE A 285 7.69 14.25 15.29
C PHE A 285 8.50 15.46 15.79
N GLU A 286 9.00 15.37 17.02
CA GLU A 286 10.01 16.27 17.56
C GLU A 286 11.24 15.47 17.98
N LYS A 287 12.41 15.81 17.44
CA LYS A 287 13.68 15.13 17.71
C LYS A 287 13.60 13.60 17.57
N GLY A 288 12.88 13.14 16.53
CA GLY A 288 12.70 11.72 16.23
C GLY A 288 11.65 10.99 17.08
N LYS A 289 10.90 11.69 17.92
CA LYS A 289 9.82 11.09 18.72
C LYS A 289 8.48 11.61 18.24
N LEU A 290 7.52 10.70 18.07
CA LEU A 290 6.14 11.06 17.80
C LEU A 290 5.59 11.83 19.01
N VAL A 291 5.04 13.02 18.77
CA VAL A 291 4.45 13.88 19.80
C VAL A 291 2.97 14.12 19.60
N ASP A 292 2.47 13.99 18.36
CA ASP A 292 1.06 14.14 18.03
C ASP A 292 0.73 13.41 16.74
N GLU A 293 -0.53 13.00 16.60
CA GLU A 293 -1.08 12.35 15.41
C GLU A 293 -2.53 12.75 15.20
N HIS A 294 -2.91 12.87 13.94
CA HIS A 294 -4.28 13.20 13.56
C HIS A 294 -4.72 12.38 12.35
N TYR A 295 -5.91 11.77 12.43
CA TYR A 295 -6.53 11.07 11.31
C TYR A 295 -7.82 11.74 10.90
N GLU A 296 -8.03 11.88 9.59
CA GLU A 296 -9.27 12.38 8.98
C GLU A 296 -9.61 11.64 7.69
N LEU A 297 -10.89 11.52 7.37
CA LEU A 297 -11.37 11.13 6.04
C LEU A 297 -11.62 12.39 5.22
N ILE A 298 -10.91 12.54 4.11
CA ILE A 298 -11.13 13.62 3.14
C ILE A 298 -12.04 13.08 2.06
N GLU A 299 -13.19 13.74 1.86
CA GLU A 299 -14.07 13.44 0.74
C GLU A 299 -13.42 13.87 -0.59
N ALA A 300 -13.44 12.97 -1.57
CA ALA A 300 -12.99 13.26 -2.93
C ALA A 300 -14.09 14.04 -3.67
N ASP A 301 -14.34 15.28 -3.21
CA ASP A 301 -15.34 16.20 -3.76
C ASP A 301 -14.81 16.89 -5.03
N PRO A 302 -15.43 16.69 -6.22
CA PRO A 302 -14.98 17.31 -7.47
C PRO A 302 -15.10 18.83 -7.48
N ASN A 303 -15.92 19.42 -6.59
CA ASN A 303 -16.01 20.87 -6.44
C ASN A 303 -14.81 21.45 -5.67
N ARG A 304 -14.23 20.65 -4.76
CA ARG A 304 -13.04 21.02 -3.99
C ARG A 304 -11.75 20.66 -4.72
N PHE A 305 -11.73 19.52 -5.38
CA PHE A 305 -10.59 18.97 -6.11
C PHE A 305 -10.98 18.75 -7.58
N PRO A 306 -10.84 19.76 -8.47
CA PRO A 306 -11.13 19.57 -9.89
C PRO A 306 -10.34 18.40 -10.47
N ALA A 307 -10.95 17.66 -11.39
CA ALA A 307 -10.30 16.52 -12.03
C ALA A 307 -8.95 16.93 -12.66
N ASN A 308 -7.91 16.13 -12.44
CA ASN A 308 -6.62 16.29 -13.12
C ASN A 308 -6.82 15.97 -14.62
N GLU A 309 -6.63 16.96 -15.49
CA GLU A 309 -6.94 16.87 -16.92
C GLU A 309 -6.12 15.78 -17.64
N GLU A 310 -4.85 15.61 -17.26
CA GLU A 310 -3.97 14.62 -17.88
C GLU A 310 -4.45 13.21 -17.53
N LEU A 311 -4.72 12.92 -16.27
CA LEU A 311 -5.22 11.62 -15.84
C LEU A 311 -6.62 11.34 -16.40
N GLN A 312 -7.52 12.34 -16.41
CA GLN A 312 -8.84 12.21 -17.00
C GLN A 312 -8.76 11.80 -18.48
N SER A 313 -7.88 12.44 -19.24
CA SER A 313 -7.64 12.09 -20.65
C SER A 313 -7.14 10.64 -20.83
N ILE A 314 -6.27 10.18 -19.95
CA ILE A 314 -5.78 8.79 -19.96
C ILE A 314 -6.95 7.83 -19.65
N ILE A 315 -7.77 8.11 -18.63
CA ILE A 315 -8.94 7.32 -18.26
C ILE A 315 -9.91 7.20 -19.44
N GLU A 316 -10.28 8.31 -20.06
CA GLU A 316 -11.18 8.32 -21.22
C GLU A 316 -10.63 7.52 -22.39
N LYS A 317 -9.35 7.69 -22.71
CA LYS A 317 -8.68 6.93 -23.76
C LYS A 317 -8.74 5.42 -23.48
N LYS A 318 -8.52 4.99 -22.23
CA LYS A 318 -8.61 3.58 -21.84
C LYS A 318 -10.04 3.04 -21.93
N LYS A 319 -11.02 3.78 -21.45
CA LYS A 319 -12.44 3.42 -21.52
C LYS A 319 -12.94 3.30 -22.95
N ASN A 320 -12.56 4.25 -23.80
CA ASN A 320 -12.99 4.29 -25.21
C ASN A 320 -12.56 3.05 -26.01
N GLN A 321 -11.54 2.30 -25.57
CA GLN A 321 -11.14 1.04 -26.20
C GLN A 321 -12.24 -0.05 -26.08
N TYR A 322 -13.12 0.05 -25.09
CA TYR A 322 -14.15 -0.95 -24.77
C TYR A 322 -15.57 -0.41 -24.94
N LYS A 323 -15.70 0.86 -25.39
CA LYS A 323 -16.98 1.58 -25.46
C LYS A 323 -18.00 0.86 -26.37
N GLU A 324 -17.58 0.49 -27.55
CA GLU A 324 -18.46 -0.16 -28.53
C GLU A 324 -19.07 -1.46 -28.00
N GLU A 325 -18.27 -2.26 -27.28
CA GLU A 325 -18.74 -3.53 -26.70
C GLU A 325 -19.63 -3.31 -25.49
N LEU A 326 -19.29 -2.35 -24.62
CA LEU A 326 -20.02 -2.07 -23.38
C LEU A 326 -21.35 -1.34 -23.60
N GLU A 327 -21.45 -0.50 -24.65
CA GLU A 327 -22.68 0.23 -25.00
C GLU A 327 -23.58 -0.53 -25.99
N LYS A 328 -23.19 -1.73 -26.37
CA LYS A 328 -23.98 -2.57 -27.27
C LYS A 328 -25.33 -2.91 -26.65
N VAL A 329 -26.39 -2.60 -27.36
CA VAL A 329 -27.74 -2.99 -26.96
C VAL A 329 -27.88 -4.52 -27.02
N ILE A 330 -28.10 -5.16 -25.88
CA ILE A 330 -28.25 -6.62 -25.73
C ILE A 330 -29.69 -7.06 -25.56
N GLY A 331 -30.60 -6.13 -25.34
CA GLY A 331 -32.03 -6.43 -25.17
C GLY A 331 -32.83 -5.17 -24.85
N TYR A 332 -34.14 -5.35 -24.82
CA TYR A 332 -35.10 -4.34 -24.40
C TYR A 332 -35.98 -4.94 -23.30
N THR A 333 -36.46 -4.15 -22.36
CA THR A 333 -37.49 -4.53 -21.38
C THR A 333 -38.73 -3.73 -21.68
N ASP A 334 -39.89 -4.40 -21.63
CA ASP A 334 -41.18 -3.74 -21.63
C ASP A 334 -41.49 -3.39 -20.15
N GLU A 335 -41.47 -2.12 -19.79
CA GLU A 335 -42.02 -1.62 -18.54
C GLU A 335 -43.41 -1.04 -18.78
#